data_cdef236c6cb62660896cbeeddab1bc9f
#
_entry.id   cdef236c6cb62660896cbeeddab1bc9f
#
_cell.length_a   1.000
_cell.length_b   1.000
_cell.length_c   1.000
_cell.angle_alpha   90.00
_cell.angle_beta   90.00
_cell.angle_gamma   90.00
#
_symmetry.space_group_name_H-M   'P 1'
#
loop_
_entity.id
_entity.type
_entity.pdbx_description
1 polymer ?
#
loop_
_entity_poly.entity_id
_entity_poly.type
_entity_poly.pdbx_seq_one_letter_code
_entity_poly.pdbx_strand_id
1 'polypeptide(L)'
;MVPRSERSAELKLVVTNTLIVADIQRSVAFYRDVLGARVVREGGPTFLRLGNIWLTINGGGGPTDDKPEVVASPPRDQNVLSIFLNLRVTDIGRYYDLWSSRGAKFITEPKVHATELRCYMRDPDGYLIEVGQTTMTAGPLDLYA
;
A
#
# COMPACT_ATOMS: atom_id res chain seq x y z
N MET A 1 -11.54 -32.96 18.83
CA MET A 1 -10.61 -33.41 17.77
C MET A 1 -11.23 -33.13 16.40
N VAL A 2 -10.54 -32.45 15.54
CA VAL A 2 -11.00 -32.10 14.17
C VAL A 2 -11.08 -33.41 13.34
N PRO A 3 -12.20 -33.70 12.65
CA PRO A 3 -12.32 -34.88 11.80
C PRO A 3 -11.22 -34.92 10.74
N ARG A 4 -10.81 -36.12 10.33
CA ARG A 4 -9.72 -36.32 9.33
C ARG A 4 -10.04 -35.67 7.99
N SER A 5 -11.32 -35.63 7.58
CA SER A 5 -11.77 -34.96 6.36
C SER A 5 -11.56 -33.45 6.38
N GLU A 6 -11.64 -32.82 7.56
CA GLU A 6 -11.40 -31.38 7.72
C GLU A 6 -9.90 -31.07 7.79
N ARG A 7 -9.06 -32.03 8.20
CA ARG A 7 -7.60 -31.88 8.23
C ARG A 7 -6.95 -31.97 6.85
N SER A 8 -7.66 -32.47 5.84
CA SER A 8 -7.17 -32.53 4.46
C SER A 8 -7.57 -31.31 3.63
N ALA A 9 -8.26 -30.32 4.23
CA ALA A 9 -8.58 -29.06 3.56
C ALA A 9 -7.28 -28.36 3.16
N GLU A 10 -7.26 -27.84 1.92
CA GLU A 10 -6.13 -27.07 1.40
C GLU A 10 -5.87 -25.84 2.28
N LEU A 11 -4.60 -25.67 2.67
CA LEU A 11 -4.18 -24.46 3.39
C LEU A 11 -4.19 -23.28 2.43
N LYS A 12 -4.84 -22.19 2.82
CA LYS A 12 -4.89 -20.95 2.04
C LYS A 12 -4.20 -19.85 2.83
N LEU A 13 -3.44 -19.02 2.09
CA LEU A 13 -2.77 -17.85 2.63
C LEU A 13 -3.24 -16.61 1.86
N VAL A 14 -3.70 -15.61 2.60
CA VAL A 14 -3.99 -14.28 2.06
C VAL A 14 -3.12 -13.28 2.78
N VAL A 15 -2.41 -12.46 2.03
CA VAL A 15 -1.54 -11.41 2.57
C VAL A 15 -2.21 -10.08 2.36
N THR A 16 -2.31 -9.30 3.43
CA THR A 16 -2.77 -7.92 3.38
C THR A 16 -1.71 -7.00 3.97
N ASN A 17 -1.67 -5.74 3.50
CA ASN A 17 -0.90 -4.70 4.16
C ASN A 17 -1.84 -3.84 5.00
N THR A 18 -1.54 -3.73 6.28
CA THR A 18 -2.28 -2.86 7.19
C THR A 18 -1.52 -1.55 7.35
N LEU A 19 -2.19 -0.45 7.05
CA LEU A 19 -1.69 0.89 7.28
C LEU A 19 -2.39 1.45 8.52
N ILE A 20 -1.61 1.88 9.48
CA ILE A 20 -2.11 2.58 10.65
C ILE A 20 -2.20 4.06 10.32
N VAL A 21 -3.39 4.61 10.42
CA VAL A 21 -3.71 5.96 9.97
C VAL A 21 -4.35 6.79 11.09
N ALA A 22 -4.19 8.10 11.01
CA ALA A 22 -4.80 9.00 11.96
C ALA A 22 -6.31 9.18 11.73
N ASP A 23 -6.74 9.12 10.46
CA ASP A 23 -8.12 9.31 10.04
C ASP A 23 -8.46 8.32 8.93
N ILE A 24 -9.28 7.32 9.26
CA ILE A 24 -9.63 6.24 8.32
C ILE A 24 -10.30 6.79 7.07
N GLN A 25 -11.26 7.68 7.21
CA GLN A 25 -12.02 8.21 6.05
C GLN A 25 -11.14 9.03 5.13
N ARG A 26 -10.23 9.83 5.68
CA ARG A 26 -9.26 10.61 4.90
C ARG A 26 -8.33 9.69 4.09
N SER A 27 -7.81 8.65 4.72
CA SER A 27 -6.92 7.70 4.04
C SER A 27 -7.67 6.88 2.99
N VAL A 28 -8.86 6.40 3.30
CA VAL A 28 -9.71 5.69 2.34
C VAL A 28 -9.99 6.57 1.10
N ALA A 29 -10.31 7.84 1.31
CA ALA A 29 -10.53 8.77 0.21
C ALA A 29 -9.30 8.92 -0.68
N PHE A 30 -8.10 9.00 -0.09
CA PHE A 30 -6.85 9.07 -0.86
C PHE A 30 -6.64 7.82 -1.71
N TYR A 31 -6.68 6.64 -1.12
CA TYR A 31 -6.42 5.39 -1.85
C TYR A 31 -7.50 5.12 -2.92
N ARG A 32 -8.74 5.45 -2.63
CA ARG A 32 -9.85 5.31 -3.58
C ARG A 32 -9.81 6.35 -4.70
N ASP A 33 -9.75 7.63 -4.35
CA ASP A 33 -10.00 8.72 -5.30
C ASP A 33 -8.72 9.13 -6.05
N VAL A 34 -7.56 9.02 -5.43
CA VAL A 34 -6.27 9.33 -6.07
C VAL A 34 -5.71 8.10 -6.77
N LEU A 35 -5.54 6.99 -6.05
CA LEU A 35 -4.89 5.79 -6.58
C LEU A 35 -5.84 4.82 -7.28
N GLY A 36 -7.15 4.99 -7.14
CA GLY A 36 -8.12 4.14 -7.80
C GLY A 36 -8.38 2.80 -7.10
N ALA A 37 -8.09 2.69 -5.81
CA ALA A 37 -8.42 1.51 -5.04
C ALA A 37 -9.94 1.33 -4.94
N ARG A 38 -10.36 0.07 -4.87
CA ARG A 38 -11.77 -0.27 -4.68
C ARG A 38 -12.02 -0.59 -3.21
N VAL A 39 -12.99 0.08 -2.61
CA VAL A 39 -13.44 -0.24 -1.25
C VAL A 39 -14.25 -1.53 -1.29
N VAL A 40 -13.80 -2.53 -0.52
CA VAL A 40 -14.45 -3.83 -0.46
C VAL A 40 -15.35 -3.93 0.76
N ARG A 41 -14.90 -3.39 1.89
CA ARG A 41 -15.68 -3.37 3.12
C ARG A 41 -15.32 -2.13 3.92
N GLU A 42 -16.32 -1.34 4.26
CA GLU A 42 -16.15 -0.17 5.10
C GLU A 42 -16.18 -0.53 6.59
N GLY A 43 -15.56 0.28 7.41
CA GLY A 43 -15.58 0.19 8.86
C GLY A 43 -14.26 0.58 9.49
N GLY A 44 -14.06 0.10 10.68
CA GLY A 44 -12.79 0.16 11.39
C GLY A 44 -12.35 -1.25 11.75
N PRO A 45 -11.54 -1.93 10.92
CA PRO A 45 -10.84 -1.40 9.73
C PRO A 45 -11.68 -1.37 8.45
N THR A 46 -11.19 -0.61 7.47
CA THR A 46 -11.68 -0.62 6.09
C THR A 46 -10.76 -1.44 5.21
N PHE A 47 -11.33 -2.28 4.35
CA PHE A 47 -10.59 -3.12 3.41
C PHE A 47 -10.73 -2.59 1.99
N LEU A 48 -9.60 -2.45 1.30
CA LEU A 48 -9.53 -2.00 -0.09
C LEU A 48 -8.73 -2.97 -0.94
N ARG A 49 -9.02 -2.94 -2.23
CA ARG A 49 -8.24 -3.64 -3.25
C ARG A 49 -7.54 -2.62 -4.13
N LEU A 50 -6.22 -2.68 -4.19
CA LEU A 50 -5.39 -1.86 -5.06
C LEU A 50 -4.54 -2.77 -5.93
N GLY A 51 -4.80 -2.79 -7.25
CA GLY A 51 -4.10 -3.72 -8.13
C GLY A 51 -4.26 -5.16 -7.66
N ASN A 52 -3.16 -5.83 -7.42
CA ASN A 52 -3.12 -7.22 -6.95
C ASN A 52 -2.94 -7.37 -5.44
N ILE A 53 -3.13 -6.30 -4.66
CA ILE A 53 -2.90 -6.32 -3.22
C ILE A 53 -4.15 -5.89 -2.45
N TRP A 54 -4.30 -6.46 -1.26
CA TRP A 54 -5.26 -6.01 -0.27
C TRP A 54 -4.64 -4.99 0.66
N LEU A 55 -5.36 -3.91 0.93
CA LEU A 55 -5.01 -2.91 1.93
C LEU A 55 -6.04 -2.94 3.06
N THR A 56 -5.56 -2.93 4.27
CA THR A 56 -6.36 -2.73 5.47
C THR A 56 -6.02 -1.37 6.04
N ILE A 57 -7.00 -0.49 6.12
CA ILE A 57 -6.84 0.84 6.71
C ILE A 57 -7.41 0.80 8.12
N ASN A 58 -6.55 1.00 9.11
CA ASN A 58 -6.93 0.88 10.52
C ASN A 58 -6.42 2.07 11.33
N GLY A 59 -7.17 2.42 12.37
CA GLY A 59 -6.73 3.40 13.34
C GLY A 59 -5.64 2.84 14.24
N GLY A 60 -4.87 3.74 14.84
CA GLY A 60 -3.85 3.37 15.81
C GLY A 60 -4.44 2.96 17.15
N GLY A 61 -3.58 2.55 18.02
CA GLY A 61 -3.95 2.17 19.38
C GLY A 61 -2.76 1.79 20.24
N GLY A 62 -2.99 1.69 21.52
CA GLY A 62 -2.00 1.26 22.49
C GLY A 62 -1.70 -0.25 22.43
N PRO A 63 -0.91 -0.75 23.37
CA PRO A 63 -0.65 -2.17 23.50
C PRO A 63 -1.91 -3.00 23.72
N THR A 64 -1.87 -4.24 23.26
CA THR A 64 -2.91 -5.23 23.46
C THR A 64 -2.30 -6.47 24.14
N ASP A 65 -3.11 -7.43 24.55
CA ASP A 65 -2.65 -8.63 25.25
C ASP A 65 -1.74 -9.52 24.39
N ASP A 66 -1.90 -9.48 23.07
CA ASP A 66 -1.09 -10.21 22.09
C ASP A 66 0.12 -9.43 21.56
N LYS A 67 0.27 -8.17 21.95
CA LYS A 67 1.44 -7.31 21.71
C LYS A 67 1.58 -6.29 22.83
N PRO A 68 2.01 -6.74 24.02
CA PRO A 68 1.87 -5.97 25.26
C PRO A 68 2.71 -4.72 25.36
N GLU A 69 3.71 -4.54 24.50
CA GLU A 69 4.59 -3.36 24.54
C GLU A 69 4.56 -2.57 23.21
N VAL A 70 3.69 -2.95 22.28
CA VAL A 70 3.67 -2.36 20.94
C VAL A 70 2.53 -1.37 20.81
N VAL A 71 2.88 -0.17 20.37
CA VAL A 71 1.92 0.90 20.03
C VAL A 71 1.79 0.94 18.51
N ALA A 72 0.57 0.91 18.00
CA ALA A 72 0.27 1.10 16.59
C ALA A 72 -0.02 2.58 16.34
N SER A 73 0.79 3.22 15.51
CA SER A 73 0.65 4.64 15.17
C SER A 73 1.13 4.90 13.74
N PRO A 74 0.67 6.01 13.12
CA PRO A 74 1.28 6.48 11.87
C PRO A 74 2.77 6.76 12.04
N PRO A 75 3.53 6.93 10.94
CA PRO A 75 4.98 7.20 11.01
C PRO A 75 5.27 8.41 11.90
N ARG A 76 6.17 8.23 12.85
CA ARG A 76 6.63 9.33 13.73
C ARG A 76 7.62 10.23 13.00
N ASP A 77 8.51 9.64 12.20
CA ASP A 77 9.45 10.35 11.35
C ASP A 77 9.16 9.98 9.89
N GLN A 78 8.56 10.93 9.16
CA GLN A 78 8.17 10.73 7.77
C GLN A 78 9.36 10.67 6.81
N ASN A 79 10.57 10.97 7.28
CA ASN A 79 11.80 10.89 6.49
C ASN A 79 12.60 9.60 6.75
N VAL A 80 12.07 8.70 7.58
CA VAL A 80 12.64 7.37 7.79
C VAL A 80 11.74 6.34 7.12
N LEU A 81 12.30 5.60 6.17
CA LEU A 81 11.60 4.58 5.40
C LEU A 81 12.04 3.19 5.85
N SER A 82 11.09 2.38 6.32
CA SER A 82 11.36 1.01 6.75
C SER A 82 10.65 -0.02 5.87
N ILE A 83 9.37 0.20 5.61
CA ILE A 83 8.56 -0.62 4.71
C ILE A 83 7.64 0.32 3.92
N PHE A 84 7.37 0.01 2.67
CA PHE A 84 6.57 0.88 1.81
C PHE A 84 5.85 0.09 0.71
N LEU A 85 4.78 0.68 0.20
CA LEU A 85 4.14 0.19 -1.01
C LEU A 85 5.00 0.57 -2.22
N ASN A 86 5.22 -0.38 -3.11
CA ASN A 86 5.95 -0.19 -4.34
C ASN A 86 5.00 -0.50 -5.51
N LEU A 87 4.58 0.54 -6.22
CA LEU A 87 3.66 0.44 -7.33
C LEU A 87 4.46 0.35 -8.63
N ARG A 88 4.41 -0.79 -9.29
CA ARG A 88 5.12 -0.99 -10.57
C ARG A 88 4.14 -0.72 -11.71
N VAL A 89 4.49 0.19 -12.60
CA VAL A 89 3.62 0.67 -13.68
C VAL A 89 4.31 0.58 -15.03
N THR A 90 3.52 0.55 -16.10
CA THR A 90 4.01 0.47 -17.48
C THR A 90 4.37 1.82 -18.06
N ASP A 91 3.76 2.90 -17.57
CA ASP A 91 3.96 4.27 -18.07
C ASP A 91 3.90 5.24 -16.90
N ILE A 92 5.06 5.45 -16.28
CA ILE A 92 5.16 6.27 -15.08
C ILE A 92 4.78 7.73 -15.33
N GLY A 93 5.08 8.26 -16.51
CA GLY A 93 4.73 9.65 -16.84
C GLY A 93 3.23 9.89 -16.84
N ARG A 94 2.47 8.96 -17.43
CA ARG A 94 1.00 9.05 -17.43
C ARG A 94 0.40 8.88 -16.04
N TYR A 95 0.92 7.97 -15.23
CA TYR A 95 0.47 7.80 -13.85
C TYR A 95 0.83 8.99 -12.98
N TYR A 96 2.03 9.54 -13.15
CA TYR A 96 2.43 10.77 -12.47
C TYR A 96 1.46 11.93 -12.76
N ASP A 97 1.15 12.15 -14.02
CA ASP A 97 0.21 13.21 -14.43
C ASP A 97 -1.21 12.95 -13.92
N LEU A 98 -1.69 11.70 -14.06
CA LEU A 98 -3.03 11.32 -13.62
C LEU A 98 -3.19 11.50 -12.10
N TRP A 99 -2.27 10.95 -11.32
CA TRP A 99 -2.37 11.01 -9.87
C TRP A 99 -2.12 12.42 -9.33
N SER A 100 -1.21 13.18 -9.95
CA SER A 100 -1.03 14.60 -9.63
C SER A 100 -2.30 15.39 -9.87
N SER A 101 -3.01 15.14 -10.97
CA SER A 101 -4.28 15.80 -11.28
C SER A 101 -5.37 15.48 -10.25
N ARG A 102 -5.27 14.36 -9.57
CA ARG A 102 -6.17 13.92 -8.49
C ARG A 102 -5.73 14.37 -7.09
N GLY A 103 -4.61 15.10 -7.01
CA GLY A 103 -4.13 15.65 -5.74
C GLY A 103 -2.98 14.89 -5.08
N ALA A 104 -2.38 13.90 -5.73
CA ALA A 104 -1.20 13.22 -5.19
C ALA A 104 -0.05 14.21 -4.99
N LYS A 105 0.65 14.06 -3.87
CA LYS A 105 1.80 14.91 -3.53
C LYS A 105 3.09 14.12 -3.72
N PHE A 106 3.69 14.27 -4.88
CA PHE A 106 4.99 13.68 -5.18
C PHE A 106 6.12 14.49 -4.55
N ILE A 107 7.15 13.79 -4.06
CA ILE A 107 8.36 14.43 -3.54
C ILE A 107 9.16 15.03 -4.69
N THR A 108 9.30 14.28 -5.78
CA THR A 108 9.91 14.74 -7.04
C THR A 108 9.11 14.20 -8.21
N GLU A 109 9.38 14.75 -9.40
CA GLU A 109 9.02 14.10 -10.65
C GLU A 109 9.79 12.78 -10.82
N PRO A 110 9.39 11.90 -11.74
CA PRO A 110 10.14 10.68 -12.02
C PRO A 110 11.59 10.97 -12.37
N LYS A 111 12.50 10.23 -11.73
CA LYS A 111 13.95 10.32 -11.95
C LYS A 111 14.45 9.07 -12.65
N VAL A 112 15.41 9.25 -13.53
CA VAL A 112 16.05 8.17 -14.29
C VAL A 112 17.13 7.52 -13.44
N HIS A 113 17.05 6.20 -13.30
CA HIS A 113 18.06 5.35 -12.69
C HIS A 113 18.54 4.31 -13.71
N ALA A 114 19.57 3.53 -13.35
CA ALA A 114 20.19 2.60 -14.30
C ALA A 114 19.20 1.57 -14.90
N THR A 115 18.22 1.11 -14.10
CA THR A 115 17.31 0.02 -14.49
C THR A 115 15.84 0.41 -14.43
N GLU A 116 15.53 1.64 -14.02
CA GLU A 116 14.15 2.09 -13.83
C GLU A 116 14.01 3.60 -13.85
N LEU A 117 12.78 4.05 -14.06
CA LEU A 117 12.34 5.40 -13.67
C LEU A 117 11.57 5.28 -12.35
N ARG A 118 11.76 6.24 -11.45
CA ARG A 118 11.21 6.12 -10.10
C ARG A 118 10.88 7.47 -9.51
N CYS A 119 9.80 7.54 -8.77
CA CYS A 119 9.45 8.67 -7.91
C CYS A 119 8.70 8.17 -6.67
N TYR A 120 8.54 9.06 -5.71
CA TYR A 120 7.82 8.78 -4.47
C TYR A 120 6.73 9.80 -4.24
N MET A 121 5.60 9.33 -3.71
CA MET A 121 4.54 10.21 -3.19
C MET A 121 4.33 9.92 -1.70
N ARG A 122 3.66 10.85 -1.03
CA ARG A 122 3.22 10.67 0.35
C ARG A 122 1.72 10.47 0.40
N ASP A 123 1.29 9.53 1.23
CA ASP A 123 -0.11 9.43 1.58
C ASP A 123 -0.50 10.47 2.65
N PRO A 124 -1.78 10.57 3.09
CA PRO A 124 -2.20 11.57 4.07
C PRO A 124 -1.47 11.52 5.42
N ASP A 125 -0.96 10.38 5.83
CA ASP A 125 -0.20 10.22 7.07
C ASP A 125 1.31 10.37 6.87
N GLY A 126 1.76 10.59 5.64
CA GLY A 126 3.15 10.72 5.30
C GLY A 126 3.84 9.40 4.96
N TYR A 127 3.11 8.30 4.84
CA TYR A 127 3.65 7.06 4.29
C TYR A 127 4.19 7.29 2.90
N LEU A 128 5.41 6.82 2.66
CA LEU A 128 6.02 6.88 1.34
C LEU A 128 5.49 5.74 0.47
N ILE A 129 5.15 6.09 -0.77
CA ILE A 129 4.73 5.14 -1.81
C ILE A 129 5.67 5.34 -2.98
N GLU A 130 6.39 4.27 -3.36
CA GLU A 130 7.24 4.28 -4.55
C GLU A 130 6.40 3.99 -5.79
N VAL A 131 6.65 4.73 -6.85
CA VAL A 131 6.13 4.45 -8.18
C VAL A 131 7.32 4.23 -9.09
N GLY A 132 7.36 3.10 -9.77
CA GLY A 132 8.48 2.74 -10.62
C GLY A 132 8.06 2.09 -11.93
N GLN A 133 8.83 2.38 -12.96
CA GLN A 133 8.75 1.74 -14.27
C GLN A 133 10.10 1.14 -14.59
N THR A 134 10.14 -0.17 -14.76
CA THR A 134 11.37 -0.86 -15.16
C THR A 134 11.68 -0.60 -16.63
N THR A 135 12.94 -0.27 -16.90
CA THR A 135 13.44 -0.02 -18.26
C THR A 135 14.21 -1.19 -18.84
N MET A 136 14.35 -2.27 -18.07
CA MET A 136 14.99 -3.52 -18.54
C MET A 136 13.97 -4.41 -19.27
N THR A 137 14.48 -5.31 -20.14
CA THR A 137 13.64 -6.21 -20.96
C THR A 137 12.86 -7.24 -20.14
N ALA A 138 13.41 -7.69 -19.02
CA ALA A 138 12.70 -8.55 -18.07
C ALA A 138 12.35 -7.72 -16.87
N GLY A 139 11.13 -7.17 -16.86
CA GLY A 139 10.71 -6.24 -15.83
C GLY A 139 10.05 -6.90 -14.62
N PRO A 140 9.99 -6.19 -13.48
CA PRO A 140 9.29 -6.68 -12.32
C PRO A 140 7.81 -6.97 -12.55
N LEU A 141 7.18 -6.38 -13.57
CA LEU A 141 5.79 -6.69 -13.90
C LEU A 141 5.61 -8.16 -14.27
N ASP A 142 6.60 -8.77 -14.91
CA ASP A 142 6.58 -10.20 -15.23
C ASP A 142 6.63 -11.07 -13.97
N LEU A 143 7.25 -10.55 -12.90
CA LEU A 143 7.32 -11.22 -11.61
C LEU A 143 6.02 -11.09 -10.80
N TYR A 144 5.24 -10.05 -11.07
CA TYR A 144 4.01 -9.74 -10.34
C TYR A 144 2.74 -10.13 -11.10
N ALA A 145 2.89 -10.60 -12.33
CA ALA A 145 1.75 -10.97 -13.19
C ALA A 145 0.98 -12.21 -12.72
#